data_251701b133660613f35b4f1fce34738e
#
_entry.id   251701b133660613f35b4f1fce34738e
#
_cell.length_a   1.000
_cell.length_b   1.000
_cell.length_c   1.000
_cell.angle_alpha   90.00
_cell.angle_beta   90.00
_cell.angle_gamma   90.00
#
_symmetry.space_group_name_H-M   'P 1'
#
loop_
_entity.id
_entity.type
_entity.pdbx_description
1 polymer ?
#
loop_
_entity_poly.entity_id
_entity_poly.type
_entity_poly.pdbx_seq_one_letter_code
_entity_poly.pdbx_strand_id
1 'polypeptide(L)'
;AINAVPDEAVDYSEDELKIVYIYSQMNAVSNFSTVILKTADLTPDQIAIVAAKQKELNGIRVAKDWERHTSDSSLSPLIGRVSSSEAGLPQEDAKDYLKKGYALNDRVGTSYLEKEYEEELQGKHTVREITVDKEGKVDSDKIIQKGSKGNNLKLTIDLDFQKGVEDILGQQLSSEISGNKATYSEGMYAVVMNADTGAVLAMAGQKHEQGAQDFKADALGTITDVFTPGSVVKGATLTAGWRSGAIYGDQVLTDQPINIASSPPITSWFTNKGSRAITATQALEYSSNTYMVQIAIKLLGQQYVPGMSLSTDNMEKAMTTLRDTYAEFGMGVSTGLDLPGESEGYIPKNYNVANVLTEAFGQYDSYTTIQLAQYVASIANGGKRVAPHIVGGIYDAGKNGSLGTLSSTVDTRVLNKLSLDSKQLGIIQQGFHDVVNSGSSLATGKAMASSIIPISGKTGTAETYATDGSGTTDDDNETL
;
A
#
# COMPACT_ATOMS: atom_id res chain seq x y z
N ALA A 1 41.12 18.22 -23.24
CA ALA A 1 41.82 16.99 -23.64
C ALA A 1 41.15 16.34 -24.85
N ILE A 2 39.81 16.24 -24.88
CA ILE A 2 39.07 15.57 -25.98
C ILE A 2 39.25 16.29 -27.33
N ASN A 3 39.31 17.63 -27.35
CA ASN A 3 39.48 18.43 -28.55
C ASN A 3 40.94 18.40 -29.13
N ALA A 4 41.86 17.67 -28.52
CA ALA A 4 43.25 17.54 -28.98
C ALA A 4 43.54 16.20 -29.67
N VAL A 5 42.53 15.33 -29.81
CA VAL A 5 42.68 14.04 -30.52
C VAL A 5 42.30 14.26 -31.97
N PRO A 6 43.23 13.97 -32.96
CA PRO A 6 42.91 14.07 -34.37
C PRO A 6 41.80 13.11 -34.75
N ASP A 7 40.91 13.54 -35.68
CA ASP A 7 39.81 12.70 -36.15
C ASP A 7 40.28 11.35 -36.72
N GLU A 8 41.45 11.33 -37.35
CA GLU A 8 42.10 10.12 -37.87
C GLU A 8 42.53 9.12 -36.79
N ALA A 9 42.69 9.57 -35.54
CA ALA A 9 43.06 8.73 -34.39
C ALA A 9 41.84 8.07 -33.72
N VAL A 10 40.62 8.40 -34.14
CA VAL A 10 39.34 7.86 -33.65
C VAL A 10 38.51 7.20 -34.75
N ASP A 11 39.09 7.04 -35.95
CA ASP A 11 38.46 6.31 -37.07
C ASP A 11 38.70 4.81 -36.90
N TYR A 12 37.80 4.13 -36.20
CA TYR A 12 37.83 2.69 -35.98
C TYR A 12 36.81 1.97 -36.82
N SER A 13 37.22 0.83 -37.36
CA SER A 13 36.28 -0.14 -37.96
C SER A 13 35.31 -0.67 -36.89
N GLU A 14 34.19 -1.24 -37.33
CA GLU A 14 33.18 -1.80 -36.39
C GLU A 14 33.77 -2.88 -35.44
N ASP A 15 34.72 -3.68 -35.95
CA ASP A 15 35.35 -4.72 -35.12
C ASP A 15 36.37 -4.13 -34.16
N GLU A 16 37.09 -3.08 -34.54
CA GLU A 16 37.99 -2.36 -33.63
C GLU A 16 37.19 -1.64 -32.52
N LEU A 17 36.05 -1.05 -32.83
CA LEU A 17 35.17 -0.46 -31.84
C LEU A 17 34.68 -1.47 -30.82
N LYS A 18 34.38 -2.71 -31.22
CA LYS A 18 34.04 -3.81 -30.30
C LYS A 18 35.20 -4.13 -29.35
N ILE A 19 36.43 -4.17 -29.87
CA ILE A 19 37.65 -4.41 -29.07
C ILE A 19 37.87 -3.26 -28.08
N VAL A 20 37.78 -2.01 -28.57
CA VAL A 20 37.91 -0.82 -27.72
C VAL A 20 36.85 -0.82 -26.59
N TYR A 21 35.61 -1.18 -26.93
CA TYR A 21 34.54 -1.29 -25.93
C TYR A 21 34.86 -2.33 -24.85
N ILE A 22 35.23 -3.55 -25.25
CA ILE A 22 35.60 -4.62 -24.29
C ILE A 22 36.79 -4.18 -23.43
N TYR A 23 37.81 -3.59 -24.04
CA TYR A 23 38.98 -3.09 -23.33
C TYR A 23 38.62 -1.99 -22.32
N SER A 24 37.76 -1.06 -22.71
CA SER A 24 37.29 0.00 -21.80
C SER A 24 36.54 -0.55 -20.59
N GLN A 25 35.67 -1.56 -20.82
CA GLN A 25 34.94 -2.23 -19.72
C GLN A 25 35.89 -2.95 -18.76
N MET A 26 36.90 -3.64 -19.29
CA MET A 26 37.90 -4.32 -18.46
C MET A 26 38.76 -3.33 -17.64
N ASN A 27 39.06 -2.15 -18.17
CA ASN A 27 39.84 -1.13 -17.48
C ASN A 27 39.02 -0.27 -16.51
N ALA A 28 37.70 -0.28 -16.60
CA ALA A 28 36.83 0.49 -15.71
C ALA A 28 36.73 -0.09 -14.30
N VAL A 29 37.14 -1.34 -14.10
CA VAL A 29 37.03 -2.02 -12.82
C VAL A 29 38.36 -2.10 -12.09
N SER A 30 38.32 -2.15 -10.75
CA SER A 30 39.51 -2.33 -9.93
C SER A 30 40.10 -3.75 -10.09
N ASN A 31 41.38 -3.90 -9.83
CA ASN A 31 42.07 -5.20 -9.83
C ASN A 31 41.32 -6.20 -8.94
N PHE A 32 41.15 -7.43 -9.43
CA PHE A 32 40.43 -8.54 -8.80
C PHE A 32 38.89 -8.38 -8.72
N SER A 33 38.32 -7.35 -9.35
CA SER A 33 36.86 -7.26 -9.54
C SER A 33 36.41 -8.04 -10.77
N THR A 34 35.16 -8.48 -10.76
CA THR A 34 34.53 -9.11 -11.93
C THR A 34 33.72 -8.06 -12.71
N VAL A 35 33.89 -8.03 -14.01
CA VAL A 35 33.09 -7.24 -14.93
C VAL A 35 32.36 -8.16 -15.89
N ILE A 36 31.10 -7.84 -16.18
CA ILE A 36 30.29 -8.55 -17.16
C ILE A 36 30.51 -7.90 -18.53
N LEU A 37 31.15 -8.62 -19.45
CA LEU A 37 31.46 -8.10 -20.78
C LEU A 37 30.28 -8.23 -21.75
N LYS A 38 29.48 -9.28 -21.63
CA LYS A 38 28.30 -9.50 -22.46
C LYS A 38 27.30 -10.41 -21.73
N THR A 39 26.02 -10.01 -21.70
CA THR A 39 24.90 -10.77 -21.07
C THR A 39 23.90 -11.27 -22.07
N ALA A 40 23.63 -10.53 -23.12
CA ALA A 40 22.58 -10.83 -24.10
C ALA A 40 23.15 -11.42 -25.42
N ASP A 41 22.32 -12.17 -26.12
CA ASP A 41 22.61 -12.70 -27.47
C ASP A 41 23.90 -13.52 -27.59
N LEU A 42 24.24 -14.26 -26.52
CA LEU A 42 25.33 -15.23 -26.57
C LEU A 42 24.87 -16.48 -27.30
N THR A 43 25.47 -16.76 -28.47
CA THR A 43 25.19 -18.00 -29.19
C THR A 43 25.91 -19.19 -28.54
N PRO A 44 25.37 -20.43 -28.66
CA PRO A 44 26.06 -21.63 -28.20
C PRO A 44 27.49 -21.76 -28.72
N ASP A 45 27.74 -21.33 -29.98
CA ASP A 45 29.07 -21.35 -30.59
C ASP A 45 30.03 -20.36 -29.92
N GLN A 46 29.58 -19.14 -29.60
CA GLN A 46 30.39 -18.16 -28.87
C GLN A 46 30.74 -18.69 -27.48
N ILE A 47 29.80 -19.29 -26.78
CA ILE A 47 30.00 -19.93 -25.48
C ILE A 47 31.03 -21.04 -25.59
N ALA A 48 30.91 -21.92 -26.59
CA ALA A 48 31.84 -23.03 -26.84
C ALA A 48 33.26 -22.54 -27.17
N ILE A 49 33.39 -21.49 -28.00
CA ILE A 49 34.69 -20.89 -28.36
C ILE A 49 35.40 -20.32 -27.12
N VAL A 50 34.68 -19.53 -26.30
CA VAL A 50 35.26 -18.97 -25.07
C VAL A 50 35.64 -20.07 -24.09
N ALA A 51 34.79 -21.07 -23.90
CA ALA A 51 35.08 -22.22 -23.02
C ALA A 51 36.31 -23.04 -23.51
N ALA A 52 36.42 -23.26 -24.82
CA ALA A 52 37.57 -23.97 -25.39
C ALA A 52 38.89 -23.18 -25.26
N LYS A 53 38.83 -21.87 -25.41
CA LYS A 53 39.98 -20.95 -25.32
C LYS A 53 40.24 -20.40 -23.93
N GLN A 54 39.58 -20.88 -22.92
CA GLN A 54 39.68 -20.34 -21.54
C GLN A 54 41.13 -20.31 -21.00
N LYS A 55 42.00 -21.21 -21.46
CA LYS A 55 43.42 -21.23 -21.09
C LYS A 55 44.24 -20.13 -21.77
N GLU A 56 43.78 -19.65 -22.92
CA GLU A 56 44.43 -18.58 -23.70
C GLU A 56 43.85 -17.22 -23.29
N LEU A 57 42.61 -17.17 -22.90
CA LEU A 57 41.88 -15.97 -22.48
C LEU A 57 41.97 -15.80 -20.97
N ASN A 58 43.12 -15.32 -20.50
CA ASN A 58 43.35 -15.11 -19.08
C ASN A 58 42.29 -14.17 -18.47
N GLY A 59 41.59 -14.66 -17.45
CA GLY A 59 40.58 -13.89 -16.72
C GLY A 59 39.18 -13.85 -17.37
N ILE A 60 39.02 -14.29 -18.62
CA ILE A 60 37.70 -14.35 -19.28
C ILE A 60 37.05 -15.70 -19.04
N ARG A 61 35.78 -15.71 -18.67
CA ARG A 61 35.01 -16.91 -18.36
C ARG A 61 33.58 -16.80 -18.85
N VAL A 62 33.00 -17.96 -19.14
CA VAL A 62 31.55 -18.11 -19.27
C VAL A 62 30.98 -18.43 -17.88
N ALA A 63 30.04 -17.66 -17.46
CA ALA A 63 29.30 -17.87 -16.21
C ALA A 63 27.80 -17.92 -16.49
N LYS A 64 27.04 -18.49 -15.56
CA LYS A 64 25.59 -18.32 -15.53
C LYS A 64 25.27 -17.04 -14.79
N ASP A 65 24.40 -16.26 -15.35
CA ASP A 65 23.83 -15.10 -14.73
C ASP A 65 22.32 -15.29 -14.57
N TRP A 66 21.67 -14.39 -13.87
CA TRP A 66 20.22 -14.39 -13.70
C TRP A 66 19.65 -13.07 -14.23
N GLU A 67 18.42 -13.13 -14.67
CA GLU A 67 17.64 -11.98 -15.07
C GLU A 67 16.29 -12.05 -14.39
N ARG A 68 15.79 -10.91 -13.92
CA ARG A 68 14.49 -10.82 -13.32
C ARG A 68 13.47 -10.56 -14.41
N HIS A 69 12.56 -11.50 -14.62
CA HIS A 69 11.41 -11.34 -15.49
C HIS A 69 10.16 -11.18 -14.64
N THR A 70 9.42 -10.09 -14.85
CA THR A 70 8.07 -9.92 -14.29
C THR A 70 7.08 -10.42 -15.33
N SER A 71 6.12 -11.26 -14.89
CA SER A 71 4.95 -11.54 -15.72
C SER A 71 4.13 -10.27 -15.90
N ASP A 72 3.51 -10.13 -17.04
CA ASP A 72 2.61 -9.01 -17.33
C ASP A 72 1.33 -9.17 -16.50
N SER A 73 1.32 -8.56 -15.33
CA SER A 73 0.19 -8.61 -14.40
C SER A 73 0.00 -7.26 -13.71
N SER A 74 -1.21 -6.99 -13.27
CA SER A 74 -1.58 -5.82 -12.46
C SER A 74 -0.77 -5.71 -11.17
N LEU A 75 -0.22 -6.82 -10.67
CA LEU A 75 0.60 -6.88 -9.45
C LEU A 75 2.08 -6.58 -9.69
N SER A 76 2.53 -6.47 -10.96
CA SER A 76 3.94 -6.17 -11.27
C SER A 76 4.47 -4.93 -10.54
N PRO A 77 3.69 -3.83 -10.36
CA PRO A 77 4.14 -2.68 -9.58
C PRO A 77 4.41 -2.99 -8.10
N LEU A 78 3.66 -3.93 -7.49
CA LEU A 78 3.87 -4.34 -6.09
C LEU A 78 5.12 -5.21 -5.91
N ILE A 79 5.51 -5.96 -6.96
CA ILE A 79 6.75 -6.74 -6.95
C ILE A 79 7.94 -5.80 -6.88
N GLY A 80 7.91 -4.71 -7.64
CA GLY A 80 8.97 -3.72 -7.66
C GLY A 80 10.04 -4.01 -8.71
N ARG A 81 11.21 -3.42 -8.51
CA ARG A 81 12.31 -3.44 -9.48
C ARG A 81 13.61 -3.83 -8.82
N VAL A 82 14.51 -4.38 -9.63
CA VAL A 82 15.90 -4.70 -9.29
C VAL A 82 16.81 -3.73 -10.06
N SER A 83 17.91 -3.28 -9.46
CA SER A 83 18.90 -2.45 -10.13
C SER A 83 19.59 -3.23 -11.26
N SER A 84 20.10 -2.53 -12.27
CA SER A 84 20.97 -3.15 -13.28
C SER A 84 22.39 -3.36 -12.73
N SER A 85 23.18 -4.21 -13.37
CA SER A 85 24.59 -4.42 -12.99
C SER A 85 25.46 -3.18 -13.20
N GLU A 86 25.06 -2.29 -14.14
CA GLU A 86 25.73 -1.02 -14.37
C GLU A 86 25.41 0.01 -13.29
N ALA A 87 24.16 0.02 -12.82
CA ALA A 87 23.73 0.90 -11.73
C ALA A 87 24.25 0.42 -10.37
N GLY A 88 24.30 -0.90 -10.16
CA GLY A 88 24.76 -1.50 -8.92
C GLY A 88 23.90 -1.13 -7.72
N LEU A 89 24.56 -0.96 -6.57
CA LEU A 89 23.90 -0.57 -5.31
C LEU A 89 23.41 0.87 -5.37
N PRO A 90 22.15 1.16 -4.93
CA PRO A 90 21.68 2.53 -4.72
C PRO A 90 22.63 3.30 -3.80
N GLN A 91 22.97 4.53 -4.16
CA GLN A 91 23.96 5.33 -3.46
C GLN A 91 23.62 5.55 -1.97
N GLU A 92 22.34 5.77 -1.69
CA GLU A 92 21.82 5.99 -0.34
C GLU A 92 21.96 4.74 0.56
N ASP A 93 21.78 3.53 0.01
CA ASP A 93 21.81 2.26 0.74
C ASP A 93 23.16 1.53 0.63
N ALA A 94 24.07 1.99 -0.25
CA ALA A 94 25.31 1.28 -0.61
C ALA A 94 26.18 0.94 0.60
N LYS A 95 26.29 1.86 1.57
CA LYS A 95 27.13 1.65 2.77
C LYS A 95 26.62 0.46 3.61
N ASP A 96 25.31 0.29 3.70
CA ASP A 96 24.73 -0.77 4.52
C ASP A 96 24.75 -2.12 3.78
N TYR A 97 24.53 -2.12 2.47
CA TYR A 97 24.74 -3.31 1.64
C TYR A 97 26.20 -3.80 1.66
N LEU A 98 27.18 -2.89 1.55
CA LEU A 98 28.60 -3.27 1.65
C LEU A 98 28.96 -3.89 2.99
N LYS A 99 28.39 -3.43 4.10
CA LYS A 99 28.57 -4.06 5.43
C LYS A 99 27.99 -5.47 5.49
N LYS A 100 26.92 -5.75 4.72
CA LYS A 100 26.28 -7.06 4.59
C LYS A 100 27.02 -7.98 3.62
N GLY A 101 28.10 -7.50 2.99
CA GLY A 101 28.94 -8.30 2.08
C GLY A 101 28.56 -8.22 0.60
N TYR A 102 27.71 -7.29 0.22
CA TYR A 102 27.38 -7.01 -1.18
C TYR A 102 28.57 -6.35 -1.90
N ALA A 103 28.66 -6.54 -3.20
CA ALA A 103 29.59 -5.81 -4.06
C ALA A 103 28.90 -4.57 -4.64
N LEU A 104 29.67 -3.55 -5.03
CA LEU A 104 29.12 -2.30 -5.57
C LEU A 104 28.27 -2.48 -6.83
N ASN A 105 28.57 -3.49 -7.62
CA ASN A 105 27.85 -3.85 -8.84
C ASN A 105 26.79 -4.95 -8.64
N ASP A 106 26.47 -5.30 -7.41
CA ASP A 106 25.37 -6.23 -7.15
C ASP A 106 24.04 -5.60 -7.51
N ARG A 107 23.19 -6.42 -8.11
CA ARG A 107 21.80 -6.06 -8.42
C ARG A 107 20.96 -6.34 -7.19
N VAL A 108 20.28 -5.31 -6.71
CA VAL A 108 19.46 -5.36 -5.50
C VAL A 108 18.07 -4.81 -5.78
N GLY A 109 17.10 -5.25 -4.99
CA GLY A 109 15.77 -4.70 -5.00
C GLY A 109 15.75 -3.21 -4.66
N THR A 110 15.10 -2.40 -5.49
CA THR A 110 15.06 -0.93 -5.34
C THR A 110 13.70 -0.43 -4.91
N SER A 111 12.65 -1.25 -5.03
CA SER A 111 11.29 -0.87 -4.63
C SER A 111 10.47 -2.09 -4.21
N TYR A 112 9.48 -1.84 -3.40
CA TYR A 112 8.42 -2.76 -2.96
C TYR A 112 8.92 -4.14 -2.49
N LEU A 113 8.35 -5.27 -2.94
CA LEU A 113 8.73 -6.61 -2.49
C LEU A 113 10.21 -6.93 -2.75
N GLU A 114 10.73 -6.55 -3.92
CA GLU A 114 12.15 -6.78 -4.23
C GLU A 114 13.07 -6.07 -3.24
N LYS A 115 12.68 -4.86 -2.78
CA LYS A 115 13.45 -4.11 -1.76
C LYS A 115 13.25 -4.66 -0.36
N GLU A 116 12.01 -4.95 0.02
CA GLU A 116 11.67 -5.41 1.37
C GLU A 116 12.30 -6.76 1.71
N TYR A 117 12.29 -7.67 0.73
CA TYR A 117 12.79 -9.03 0.89
C TYR A 117 14.13 -9.27 0.18
N GLU A 118 14.91 -8.21 -0.05
CA GLU A 118 16.19 -8.31 -0.75
C GLU A 118 17.11 -9.36 -0.11
N GLU A 119 17.23 -9.41 1.21
CA GLU A 119 18.10 -10.34 1.91
C GLU A 119 17.70 -11.81 1.67
N GLU A 120 16.42 -12.08 1.49
CA GLU A 120 15.89 -13.39 1.19
C GLU A 120 16.07 -13.76 -0.28
N LEU A 121 15.92 -12.79 -1.16
CA LEU A 121 15.93 -12.97 -2.61
C LEU A 121 17.35 -13.01 -3.22
N GLN A 122 18.34 -12.39 -2.59
CA GLN A 122 19.68 -12.19 -3.14
C GLN A 122 20.44 -13.50 -3.38
N GLY A 123 20.39 -14.45 -2.48
CA GLY A 123 21.22 -15.61 -2.53
C GLY A 123 22.65 -15.37 -2.03
N LYS A 124 23.56 -16.26 -2.38
CA LYS A 124 24.98 -16.17 -1.95
C LYS A 124 25.90 -16.24 -3.15
N HIS A 125 26.88 -15.34 -3.15
CA HIS A 125 27.92 -15.35 -4.18
C HIS A 125 28.87 -16.56 -4.05
N THR A 126 29.43 -17.00 -5.20
CA THR A 126 30.56 -17.88 -5.20
C THR A 126 31.81 -17.11 -4.83
N VAL A 127 32.47 -17.48 -3.74
CA VAL A 127 33.75 -16.87 -3.33
C VAL A 127 34.90 -17.76 -3.82
N ARG A 128 35.86 -17.12 -4.47
CA ARG A 128 37.04 -17.78 -5.05
C ARG A 128 38.31 -17.18 -4.46
N GLU A 129 39.28 -18.05 -4.19
CA GLU A 129 40.63 -17.65 -3.86
C GLU A 129 41.50 -17.75 -5.12
N ILE A 130 42.05 -16.62 -5.55
CA ILE A 130 42.91 -16.56 -6.72
C ILE A 130 44.32 -16.14 -6.25
N THR A 131 45.31 -16.99 -6.55
CA THR A 131 46.72 -16.64 -6.34
C THR A 131 47.38 -16.33 -7.67
N VAL A 132 48.22 -15.32 -7.71
CA VAL A 132 48.96 -14.89 -8.89
C VAL A 132 50.48 -14.97 -8.62
N ASP A 133 51.24 -15.31 -9.65
CA ASP A 133 52.69 -15.27 -9.62
C ASP A 133 53.23 -13.83 -9.70
N LYS A 134 54.57 -13.69 -9.70
CA LYS A 134 55.23 -12.38 -9.73
C LYS A 134 55.01 -11.64 -11.04
N GLU A 135 54.62 -12.32 -12.09
CA GLU A 135 54.32 -11.76 -13.40
C GLU A 135 52.84 -11.44 -13.58
N GLY A 136 52.00 -11.65 -12.52
CA GLY A 136 50.57 -11.36 -12.53
C GLY A 136 49.71 -12.47 -13.18
N LYS A 137 50.32 -13.63 -13.50
CA LYS A 137 49.61 -14.76 -14.07
C LYS A 137 48.93 -15.59 -12.95
N VAL A 138 47.73 -16.05 -13.21
CA VAL A 138 46.98 -16.88 -12.26
C VAL A 138 47.71 -18.21 -12.03
N ASP A 139 48.17 -18.47 -10.81
CA ASP A 139 48.80 -19.69 -10.37
C ASP A 139 47.77 -20.71 -9.84
N SER A 140 46.82 -20.23 -9.04
CA SER A 140 45.71 -21.10 -8.61
C SER A 140 44.37 -20.33 -8.55
N ASP A 141 43.29 -21.05 -8.72
CA ASP A 141 41.92 -20.55 -8.66
C ASP A 141 41.02 -21.60 -8.02
N LYS A 142 40.66 -21.39 -6.77
CA LYS A 142 39.91 -22.34 -5.94
C LYS A 142 38.58 -21.71 -5.50
N ILE A 143 37.50 -22.46 -5.64
CA ILE A 143 36.22 -22.10 -5.03
C ILE A 143 36.30 -22.41 -3.54
N ILE A 144 36.28 -21.40 -2.69
CA ILE A 144 36.26 -21.55 -1.23
C ILE A 144 34.83 -21.56 -0.68
N GLN A 145 33.88 -20.93 -1.39
CA GLN A 145 32.45 -20.97 -1.09
C GLN A 145 31.64 -21.09 -2.39
N LYS A 146 30.77 -22.08 -2.47
CA LYS A 146 29.81 -22.17 -3.59
C LYS A 146 28.66 -21.20 -3.37
N GLY A 147 28.30 -20.48 -4.40
CA GLY A 147 27.09 -19.67 -4.41
C GLY A 147 25.82 -20.51 -4.38
N SER A 148 24.76 -19.91 -3.92
CA SER A 148 23.40 -20.47 -3.96
C SER A 148 22.41 -19.43 -4.46
N LYS A 149 21.32 -19.89 -5.07
CA LYS A 149 20.20 -19.01 -5.40
C LYS A 149 19.56 -18.49 -4.10
N GLY A 150 18.96 -17.30 -4.17
CA GLY A 150 18.09 -16.80 -3.12
C GLY A 150 16.79 -17.60 -2.99
N ASN A 151 16.04 -17.28 -1.99
CA ASN A 151 14.78 -17.91 -1.67
C ASN A 151 13.66 -17.50 -2.64
N ASN A 152 12.56 -18.22 -2.59
CA ASN A 152 11.33 -17.87 -3.27
C ASN A 152 10.32 -17.35 -2.24
N LEU A 153 9.57 -16.33 -2.59
CA LEU A 153 8.45 -15.82 -1.80
C LEU A 153 7.15 -16.41 -2.34
N LYS A 154 6.32 -16.98 -1.47
CA LYS A 154 4.95 -17.35 -1.79
C LYS A 154 4.03 -16.26 -1.23
N LEU A 155 3.31 -15.59 -2.10
CA LEU A 155 2.39 -14.54 -1.72
C LEU A 155 1.09 -15.12 -1.14
N THR A 156 0.39 -14.31 -0.35
CA THR A 156 -0.97 -14.58 0.14
C THR A 156 -2.04 -14.27 -0.90
N ILE A 157 -1.68 -13.46 -1.90
CA ILE A 157 -2.57 -13.08 -3.00
C ILE A 157 -2.81 -14.30 -3.89
N ASP A 158 -4.09 -14.61 -4.12
CA ASP A 158 -4.54 -15.58 -5.10
C ASP A 158 -4.80 -14.88 -6.43
N LEU A 159 -4.12 -15.26 -7.51
CA LEU A 159 -4.20 -14.56 -8.79
C LEU A 159 -5.57 -14.65 -9.46
N ASP A 160 -6.27 -15.77 -9.31
CA ASP A 160 -7.62 -15.91 -9.89
C ASP A 160 -8.63 -15.05 -9.12
N PHE A 161 -8.48 -15.01 -7.79
CA PHE A 161 -9.30 -14.14 -6.95
C PHE A 161 -8.98 -12.65 -7.20
N GLN A 162 -7.71 -12.28 -7.28
CA GLN A 162 -7.26 -10.93 -7.65
C GLN A 162 -7.91 -10.46 -8.95
N LYS A 163 -7.80 -11.32 -9.99
CA LYS A 163 -8.42 -11.02 -11.28
C LYS A 163 -9.94 -10.87 -11.19
N GLY A 164 -10.59 -11.70 -10.40
CA GLY A 164 -12.05 -11.59 -10.17
C GLY A 164 -12.43 -10.23 -9.55
N VAL A 165 -11.66 -9.76 -8.58
CA VAL A 165 -11.87 -8.43 -7.97
C VAL A 165 -11.61 -7.31 -8.98
N GLU A 166 -10.54 -7.39 -9.76
CA GLU A 166 -10.22 -6.41 -10.82
C GLU A 166 -11.31 -6.33 -11.89
N ASP A 167 -11.82 -7.49 -12.33
CA ASP A 167 -12.87 -7.57 -13.32
C ASP A 167 -14.18 -6.90 -12.80
N ILE A 168 -14.52 -7.08 -11.51
CA ILE A 168 -15.67 -6.42 -10.87
C ILE A 168 -15.47 -4.90 -10.85
N LEU A 169 -14.31 -4.41 -10.38
CA LEU A 169 -14.02 -2.98 -10.35
C LEU A 169 -14.05 -2.36 -11.74
N GLY A 170 -13.44 -3.03 -12.72
CA GLY A 170 -13.41 -2.57 -14.12
C GLY A 170 -14.80 -2.51 -14.74
N GLN A 171 -15.66 -3.50 -14.49
CA GLN A 171 -17.05 -3.50 -14.96
C GLN A 171 -17.87 -2.38 -14.31
N GLN A 172 -17.73 -2.20 -13.00
CA GLN A 172 -18.44 -1.13 -12.30
C GLN A 172 -18.00 0.25 -12.79
N LEU A 173 -16.68 0.50 -12.85
CA LEU A 173 -16.16 1.79 -13.32
C LEU A 173 -16.56 2.08 -14.77
N SER A 174 -16.51 1.09 -15.66
CA SER A 174 -17.00 1.22 -17.04
C SER A 174 -18.48 1.60 -17.09
N SER A 175 -19.30 1.03 -16.18
CA SER A 175 -20.71 1.37 -16.07
C SER A 175 -20.94 2.81 -15.61
N GLU A 176 -20.16 3.28 -14.63
CA GLU A 176 -20.26 4.66 -14.12
C GLU A 176 -19.79 5.68 -15.18
N ILE A 177 -18.69 5.40 -15.89
CA ILE A 177 -18.20 6.24 -17.01
C ILE A 177 -19.26 6.32 -18.10
N SER A 178 -19.80 5.18 -18.55
CA SER A 178 -20.82 5.12 -19.59
C SER A 178 -22.13 5.81 -19.16
N GLY A 179 -22.41 5.84 -17.86
CA GLY A 179 -23.55 6.52 -17.27
C GLY A 179 -23.34 8.02 -17.00
N ASN A 180 -22.19 8.59 -17.36
CA ASN A 180 -21.77 9.95 -17.01
C ASN A 180 -21.78 10.25 -15.50
N LYS A 181 -21.44 9.24 -14.68
CA LYS A 181 -21.42 9.36 -13.22
C LYS A 181 -20.01 9.37 -12.64
N ALA A 182 -18.99 9.15 -13.48
CA ALA A 182 -17.60 9.10 -13.09
C ALA A 182 -16.78 10.31 -13.58
N THR A 183 -17.42 11.45 -13.83
CA THR A 183 -16.75 12.65 -14.40
C THR A 183 -15.59 13.10 -13.55
N TYR A 184 -15.74 13.03 -12.23
CA TYR A 184 -14.74 13.48 -11.25
C TYR A 184 -14.09 12.31 -10.51
N SER A 185 -14.48 11.06 -10.81
CA SER A 185 -13.91 9.88 -10.15
C SER A 185 -12.43 9.71 -10.51
N GLU A 186 -11.59 9.51 -9.52
CA GLU A 186 -10.16 9.21 -9.70
C GLU A 186 -9.89 7.71 -9.81
N GLY A 187 -10.93 6.88 -9.66
CA GLY A 187 -10.82 5.44 -9.79
C GLY A 187 -11.66 4.64 -8.81
N MET A 188 -11.44 3.33 -8.80
CA MET A 188 -12.05 2.40 -7.85
C MET A 188 -10.98 1.47 -7.28
N TYR A 189 -11.00 1.28 -5.97
CA TYR A 189 -9.97 0.50 -5.25
C TYR A 189 -10.62 -0.47 -4.27
N ALA A 190 -10.02 -1.64 -4.14
CA ALA A 190 -10.46 -2.65 -3.19
C ALA A 190 -9.27 -3.39 -2.59
N VAL A 191 -9.34 -3.65 -1.28
CA VAL A 191 -8.44 -4.55 -0.56
C VAL A 191 -9.27 -5.62 0.13
N VAL A 192 -8.89 -6.87 -0.09
CA VAL A 192 -9.48 -8.02 0.60
C VAL A 192 -8.42 -8.67 1.47
N MET A 193 -8.68 -8.76 2.76
CA MET A 193 -7.74 -9.37 3.70
C MET A 193 -8.44 -10.32 4.68
N ASN A 194 -7.70 -11.30 5.16
CA ASN A 194 -8.13 -12.14 6.26
C ASN A 194 -8.01 -11.35 7.57
N ALA A 195 -9.14 -11.13 8.23
CA ALA A 195 -9.20 -10.29 9.44
C ALA A 195 -8.39 -10.86 10.61
N ASP A 196 -8.28 -12.19 10.74
CA ASP A 196 -7.60 -12.83 11.86
C ASP A 196 -6.07 -12.88 11.68
N THR A 197 -5.62 -13.08 10.44
CA THR A 197 -4.20 -13.29 10.14
C THR A 197 -3.49 -12.05 9.60
N GLY A 198 -4.21 -11.15 8.95
CA GLY A 198 -3.64 -10.03 8.20
C GLY A 198 -3.25 -10.39 6.76
N ALA A 199 -3.40 -11.67 6.34
CA ALA A 199 -3.07 -12.08 4.98
C ALA A 199 -3.93 -11.32 3.95
N VAL A 200 -3.27 -10.58 3.06
CA VAL A 200 -3.94 -9.87 1.98
C VAL A 200 -4.20 -10.85 0.84
N LEU A 201 -5.46 -10.99 0.46
CA LEU A 201 -5.93 -11.92 -0.57
C LEU A 201 -6.04 -11.27 -1.94
N ALA A 202 -6.36 -9.97 -1.98
CA ALA A 202 -6.38 -9.16 -3.20
C ALA A 202 -6.10 -7.68 -2.86
N MET A 203 -5.42 -7.01 -3.78
CA MET A 203 -5.19 -5.56 -3.82
C MET A 203 -5.45 -5.09 -5.24
N ALA A 204 -6.64 -4.56 -5.49
CA ALA A 204 -7.07 -4.18 -6.82
C ALA A 204 -7.38 -2.69 -6.90
N GLY A 205 -6.93 -2.05 -7.95
CA GLY A 205 -7.22 -0.67 -8.26
C GLY A 205 -7.42 -0.46 -9.75
N GLN A 206 -8.33 0.44 -10.09
CA GLN A 206 -8.58 0.92 -11.44
C GLN A 206 -8.50 2.45 -11.39
N LYS A 207 -7.35 3.00 -11.76
CA LYS A 207 -7.12 4.45 -11.78
C LYS A 207 -7.76 5.08 -13.00
N HIS A 208 -8.52 6.12 -12.77
CA HIS A 208 -9.24 6.88 -13.78
C HIS A 208 -8.79 8.34 -13.72
N GLU A 209 -8.61 8.96 -14.87
CA GLU A 209 -8.35 10.40 -14.95
C GLU A 209 -9.67 11.14 -15.19
N GLN A 210 -9.83 12.27 -14.52
CA GLN A 210 -11.05 13.08 -14.62
C GLN A 210 -11.46 13.32 -16.10
N GLY A 211 -12.68 12.92 -16.44
CA GLY A 211 -13.23 13.07 -17.79
C GLY A 211 -12.71 12.09 -18.84
N ALA A 212 -11.80 11.17 -18.48
CA ALA A 212 -11.33 10.11 -19.38
C ALA A 212 -12.44 9.09 -19.66
N GLN A 213 -12.28 8.33 -20.74
CA GLN A 213 -13.19 7.23 -21.09
C GLN A 213 -12.55 5.87 -20.81
N ASP A 214 -11.31 5.85 -20.36
CA ASP A 214 -10.53 4.66 -20.06
C ASP A 214 -9.93 4.76 -18.64
N PHE A 215 -9.45 3.65 -18.14
CA PHE A 215 -8.80 3.53 -16.85
C PHE A 215 -7.67 2.51 -16.92
N LYS A 216 -6.79 2.50 -15.91
CA LYS A 216 -5.62 1.61 -15.85
C LYS A 216 -5.59 0.85 -14.54
N ALA A 217 -5.12 -0.40 -14.59
CA ALA A 217 -4.86 -1.16 -13.37
C ALA A 217 -3.83 -0.43 -12.48
N ASP A 218 -4.16 -0.30 -11.21
CA ASP A 218 -3.36 0.43 -10.21
C ASP A 218 -3.47 -0.22 -8.83
N ALA A 219 -2.84 -1.37 -8.65
CA ALA A 219 -2.80 -2.04 -7.36
C ALA A 219 -2.06 -1.20 -6.29
N LEU A 220 -1.07 -0.37 -6.69
CA LEU A 220 -0.34 0.50 -5.78
C LEU A 220 -1.22 1.58 -5.17
N GLY A 221 -2.21 2.10 -5.89
CA GLY A 221 -3.13 3.11 -5.37
C GLY A 221 -3.86 2.65 -4.10
N THR A 222 -3.97 1.35 -3.85
CA THR A 222 -4.53 0.82 -2.60
C THR A 222 -3.72 1.17 -1.35
N ILE A 223 -2.43 1.49 -1.49
CA ILE A 223 -1.52 1.85 -0.40
C ILE A 223 -0.97 3.28 -0.51
N THR A 224 -1.12 3.94 -1.66
CA THR A 224 -0.58 5.29 -1.91
C THR A 224 -1.64 6.37 -2.04
N ASP A 225 -2.77 6.05 -2.69
CA ASP A 225 -3.83 7.02 -2.93
C ASP A 225 -4.73 7.13 -1.69
N VAL A 226 -5.16 8.35 -1.38
CA VAL A 226 -5.90 8.65 -0.15
C VAL A 226 -7.27 9.19 -0.49
N PHE A 227 -8.27 8.73 0.25
CA PHE A 227 -9.67 9.07 0.04
C PHE A 227 -10.29 9.59 1.33
N THR A 228 -11.18 10.55 1.22
CA THR A 228 -11.98 11.04 2.34
C THR A 228 -12.99 9.96 2.71
N PRO A 229 -12.91 9.35 3.92
CA PRO A 229 -13.61 8.10 4.22
C PRO A 229 -15.11 8.29 4.47
N GLY A 230 -15.54 9.51 4.74
CA GLY A 230 -16.92 9.77 5.11
C GLY A 230 -17.37 8.90 6.29
N SER A 231 -18.61 8.47 6.24
CA SER A 231 -19.27 7.75 7.34
C SER A 231 -18.65 6.41 7.74
N VAL A 232 -17.65 5.89 7.03
CA VAL A 232 -16.95 4.65 7.38
C VAL A 232 -16.31 4.73 8.75
N VAL A 233 -15.74 5.90 9.14
CA VAL A 233 -15.02 6.09 10.41
C VAL A 233 -15.91 6.11 11.66
N LYS A 234 -17.22 6.12 11.53
CA LYS A 234 -18.16 6.34 12.66
C LYS A 234 -18.03 5.32 13.78
N GLY A 235 -17.59 4.10 13.50
CA GLY A 235 -17.25 3.13 14.55
C GLY A 235 -16.08 3.59 15.43
N ALA A 236 -15.06 4.19 14.84
CA ALA A 236 -13.95 4.78 15.57
C ALA A 236 -14.37 6.06 16.33
N THR A 237 -15.28 6.86 15.77
CA THR A 237 -15.85 8.03 16.45
C THR A 237 -16.65 7.63 17.71
N LEU A 238 -17.45 6.57 17.65
CA LEU A 238 -18.11 6.03 18.86
C LEU A 238 -17.08 5.62 19.90
N THR A 239 -15.99 4.97 19.47
CA THR A 239 -14.88 4.58 20.35
C THR A 239 -14.26 5.80 21.05
N ALA A 240 -14.00 6.88 20.31
CA ALA A 240 -13.53 8.15 20.89
C ALA A 240 -14.55 8.72 21.91
N GLY A 241 -15.83 8.62 21.61
CA GLY A 241 -16.92 9.03 22.49
C GLY A 241 -16.95 8.25 23.80
N TRP A 242 -16.80 6.92 23.76
CA TRP A 242 -16.74 6.08 24.98
C TRP A 242 -15.46 6.33 25.78
N ARG A 243 -14.33 6.37 25.10
CA ARG A 243 -13.01 6.58 25.74
C ARG A 243 -12.93 7.91 26.51
N SER A 244 -13.54 8.94 25.97
CA SER A 244 -13.57 10.28 26.61
C SER A 244 -14.67 10.44 27.65
N GLY A 245 -15.61 9.48 27.77
CA GLY A 245 -16.82 9.62 28.61
C GLY A 245 -17.87 10.56 28.01
N ALA A 246 -17.77 10.92 26.71
CA ALA A 246 -18.79 11.71 26.02
C ALA A 246 -20.10 10.95 25.84
N ILE A 247 -20.03 9.62 25.69
CA ILE A 247 -21.17 8.70 25.63
C ILE A 247 -20.90 7.44 26.44
N TYR A 248 -21.95 6.68 26.76
CA TYR A 248 -21.89 5.44 27.55
C TYR A 248 -22.73 4.34 26.90
N GLY A 249 -22.19 3.14 26.72
CA GLY A 249 -22.91 1.98 26.17
C GLY A 249 -23.65 2.33 24.89
N ASP A 250 -24.86 1.81 24.69
CA ASP A 250 -25.73 2.12 23.54
C ASP A 250 -26.60 3.35 23.81
N GLN A 251 -25.97 4.46 24.19
CA GLN A 251 -26.66 5.69 24.62
C GLN A 251 -27.58 6.24 23.55
N VAL A 252 -28.78 6.66 23.97
CA VAL A 252 -29.74 7.34 23.11
C VAL A 252 -29.43 8.83 23.03
N LEU A 253 -29.27 9.37 21.82
CA LEU A 253 -29.24 10.79 21.52
C LEU A 253 -30.33 11.13 20.50
N THR A 254 -30.73 12.40 20.44
CA THR A 254 -31.71 12.85 19.44
C THR A 254 -30.97 13.24 18.15
N ASP A 255 -31.22 12.51 17.05
CA ASP A 255 -30.87 12.97 15.69
C ASP A 255 -31.80 14.15 15.34
N GLN A 256 -31.20 15.31 15.13
CA GLN A 256 -31.87 16.57 14.80
C GLN A 256 -30.89 17.49 14.08
N PRO A 257 -31.34 18.52 13.34
CA PRO A 257 -30.44 19.51 12.79
C PRO A 257 -29.55 20.12 13.88
N ILE A 258 -28.24 20.10 13.70
CA ILE A 258 -27.29 20.74 14.61
C ILE A 258 -27.03 22.17 14.10
N ASN A 259 -27.64 23.15 14.76
CA ASN A 259 -27.52 24.56 14.42
C ASN A 259 -26.38 25.18 15.22
N ILE A 260 -25.30 25.56 14.54
CA ILE A 260 -24.16 26.28 15.10
C ILE A 260 -24.22 27.71 14.61
N ALA A 261 -23.90 28.69 15.46
CA ALA A 261 -23.91 30.11 15.12
C ALA A 261 -23.04 30.39 13.87
N SER A 262 -23.58 31.15 12.93
CA SER A 262 -22.88 31.55 11.70
C SER A 262 -22.44 30.39 10.79
N SER A 263 -23.11 29.24 10.86
CA SER A 263 -22.83 28.09 10.02
C SER A 263 -24.12 27.47 9.50
N PRO A 264 -24.13 26.87 8.31
CA PRO A 264 -25.24 26.03 7.87
C PRO A 264 -25.52 24.89 8.87
N PRO A 265 -26.79 24.45 9.01
CA PRO A 265 -27.11 23.32 9.88
C PRO A 265 -26.41 22.03 9.39
N ILE A 266 -25.82 21.27 10.30
CA ILE A 266 -25.34 19.92 10.01
C ILE A 266 -26.51 18.95 10.21
N THR A 267 -26.78 18.09 9.22
CA THR A 267 -27.91 17.17 9.21
C THR A 267 -27.46 15.75 8.89
N SER A 268 -28.27 14.77 9.28
CA SER A 268 -28.21 13.42 8.71
C SER A 268 -29.11 13.37 7.47
N TRP A 269 -28.82 12.49 6.51
CA TRP A 269 -29.57 12.36 5.26
C TRP A 269 -31.08 12.12 5.46
N PHE A 270 -31.49 11.63 6.63
CA PHE A 270 -32.89 11.37 6.99
C PHE A 270 -33.50 12.41 7.95
N THR A 271 -32.77 13.45 8.34
CA THR A 271 -33.26 14.48 9.30
C THR A 271 -34.49 15.22 8.78
N ASN A 272 -34.65 15.32 7.45
CA ASN A 272 -35.86 15.89 6.82
C ASN A 272 -37.16 15.11 7.14
N LYS A 273 -37.05 13.88 7.67
CA LYS A 273 -38.17 13.07 8.15
C LYS A 273 -38.52 13.33 9.63
N GLY A 274 -37.96 14.39 10.21
CA GLY A 274 -38.14 14.81 11.61
C GLY A 274 -37.08 14.30 12.55
N SER A 275 -36.99 14.97 13.71
CA SER A 275 -36.08 14.58 14.78
C SER A 275 -36.43 13.20 15.35
N ARG A 276 -35.40 12.41 15.72
CA ARG A 276 -35.58 11.03 16.18
C ARG A 276 -34.60 10.67 17.28
N ALA A 277 -35.08 10.07 18.33
CA ALA A 277 -34.24 9.43 19.33
C ALA A 277 -33.64 8.13 18.75
N ILE A 278 -32.32 7.99 18.74
CA ILE A 278 -31.59 6.83 18.20
C ILE A 278 -30.47 6.41 19.14
N THR A 279 -30.22 5.10 19.22
CA THR A 279 -29.10 4.54 19.95
C THR A 279 -27.78 4.68 19.18
N ALA A 280 -26.63 4.37 19.82
CA ALA A 280 -25.33 4.31 19.13
C ALA A 280 -25.33 3.25 18.02
N THR A 281 -25.94 2.08 18.25
CA THR A 281 -26.15 1.03 17.23
C THR A 281 -26.93 1.58 16.02
N GLN A 282 -28.06 2.26 16.27
CA GLN A 282 -28.87 2.86 15.22
C GLN A 282 -28.17 4.04 14.52
N ALA A 283 -27.29 4.75 15.21
CA ALA A 283 -26.47 5.81 14.59
C ALA A 283 -25.50 5.25 13.55
N LEU A 284 -25.01 4.02 13.72
CA LEU A 284 -24.25 3.32 12.69
C LEU A 284 -25.15 2.78 11.57
N GLU A 285 -26.27 2.13 11.92
CA GLU A 285 -27.24 1.58 10.99
C GLU A 285 -27.76 2.64 10.01
N TYR A 286 -28.18 3.80 10.53
CA TYR A 286 -28.74 4.92 9.75
C TYR A 286 -27.67 5.87 9.23
N SER A 287 -26.42 5.65 9.61
CA SER A 287 -25.29 6.55 9.26
C SER A 287 -25.54 8.01 9.72
N SER A 288 -25.98 8.20 10.98
CA SER A 288 -26.28 9.52 11.53
C SER A 288 -25.01 10.40 11.65
N ASN A 289 -25.01 11.54 10.98
CA ASN A 289 -23.97 12.57 11.15
C ASN A 289 -24.15 13.31 12.47
N THR A 290 -25.39 13.65 12.79
CA THR A 290 -25.69 14.51 13.95
C THR A 290 -25.40 13.83 15.27
N TYR A 291 -25.49 12.47 15.33
CA TYR A 291 -25.06 11.72 16.50
C TYR A 291 -23.55 11.90 16.73
N MET A 292 -22.73 11.79 15.68
CA MET A 292 -21.27 11.93 15.75
C MET A 292 -20.86 13.36 16.05
N VAL A 293 -21.53 14.33 15.48
CA VAL A 293 -21.30 15.76 15.78
C VAL A 293 -21.58 16.06 17.26
N GLN A 294 -22.61 15.46 17.87
CA GLN A 294 -22.86 15.62 19.30
C GLN A 294 -21.74 15.03 20.16
N ILE A 295 -21.11 13.93 19.72
CA ILE A 295 -19.90 13.41 20.37
C ILE A 295 -18.77 14.46 20.25
N ALA A 296 -18.52 15.01 19.06
CA ALA A 296 -17.48 16.02 18.87
C ALA A 296 -17.71 17.27 19.74
N ILE A 297 -18.95 17.75 19.84
CA ILE A 297 -19.30 18.87 20.72
C ILE A 297 -18.97 18.55 22.18
N LYS A 298 -19.24 17.33 22.63
CA LYS A 298 -18.89 16.89 23.98
C LYS A 298 -17.37 16.75 24.18
N LEU A 299 -16.62 16.33 23.15
CA LEU A 299 -15.15 16.35 23.17
C LEU A 299 -14.60 17.77 23.33
N LEU A 300 -15.27 18.77 22.75
CA LEU A 300 -14.96 20.19 22.95
C LEU A 300 -15.33 20.68 24.37
N GLY A 301 -15.87 19.83 25.23
CA GLY A 301 -16.29 20.18 26.60
C GLY A 301 -17.64 20.92 26.68
N GLN A 302 -18.43 20.89 25.59
CA GLN A 302 -19.69 21.59 25.50
C GLN A 302 -20.87 20.62 25.44
N GLN A 303 -22.08 21.14 25.75
CA GLN A 303 -23.36 20.46 25.52
C GLN A 303 -24.06 21.16 24.38
N TYR A 304 -24.64 20.40 23.45
CA TYR A 304 -25.35 20.98 22.32
C TYR A 304 -26.59 21.79 22.78
N VAL A 305 -26.65 23.04 22.33
CA VAL A 305 -27.81 23.92 22.40
C VAL A 305 -28.00 24.56 21.04
N PRO A 306 -29.23 24.59 20.47
CA PRO A 306 -29.44 25.21 19.17
C PRO A 306 -28.94 26.66 19.07
N GLY A 307 -28.19 26.99 18.04
CA GLY A 307 -27.61 28.30 17.83
C GLY A 307 -26.38 28.64 18.67
N MET A 308 -25.78 27.63 19.33
CA MET A 308 -24.57 27.81 20.13
C MET A 308 -23.36 28.21 19.29
N SER A 309 -22.42 28.91 19.91
CA SER A 309 -21.07 29.10 19.37
C SER A 309 -20.15 27.99 19.87
N LEU A 310 -19.22 27.55 19.02
CA LEU A 310 -18.22 26.55 19.40
C LEU A 310 -17.06 27.23 20.14
N SER A 311 -16.65 26.65 21.29
CA SER A 311 -15.42 27.06 21.98
C SER A 311 -14.20 26.39 21.33
N THR A 312 -13.12 27.16 21.23
CA THR A 312 -11.80 26.67 20.78
C THR A 312 -10.93 26.14 21.91
N ASP A 313 -11.34 26.26 23.18
CA ASP A 313 -10.53 25.95 24.35
C ASP A 313 -10.02 24.50 24.38
N ASN A 314 -10.84 23.56 23.94
CA ASN A 314 -10.49 22.12 23.87
C ASN A 314 -10.32 21.61 22.44
N MET A 315 -10.18 22.50 21.45
CA MET A 315 -10.15 22.11 20.02
C MET A 315 -9.02 21.11 19.72
N GLU A 316 -7.81 21.41 20.14
CA GLU A 316 -6.65 20.55 19.94
C GLU A 316 -6.83 19.18 20.63
N LYS A 317 -7.30 19.18 21.88
CA LYS A 317 -7.57 17.96 22.64
C LYS A 317 -8.66 17.11 21.99
N ALA A 318 -9.72 17.72 21.48
CA ALA A 318 -10.81 17.02 20.81
C ALA A 318 -10.34 16.38 19.50
N MET A 319 -9.61 17.13 18.66
CA MET A 319 -9.04 16.60 17.40
C MET A 319 -8.04 15.47 17.69
N THR A 320 -7.13 15.67 18.64
CA THR A 320 -6.17 14.63 19.06
C THR A 320 -6.88 13.37 19.56
N THR A 321 -7.97 13.52 20.34
CA THR A 321 -8.75 12.37 20.83
C THR A 321 -9.36 11.56 19.66
N LEU A 322 -9.89 12.22 18.62
CA LEU A 322 -10.40 11.55 17.43
C LEU A 322 -9.27 10.83 16.69
N ARG A 323 -8.20 11.56 16.33
CA ARG A 323 -7.08 11.04 15.55
C ARG A 323 -6.32 9.91 16.26
N ASP A 324 -6.04 10.04 17.56
CA ASP A 324 -5.40 8.97 18.34
C ASP A 324 -6.28 7.71 18.38
N THR A 325 -7.60 7.90 18.47
CA THR A 325 -8.52 6.77 18.42
C THR A 325 -8.57 6.14 17.03
N TYR A 326 -8.56 6.94 15.97
CA TYR A 326 -8.53 6.44 14.60
C TYR A 326 -7.21 5.68 14.32
N ALA A 327 -6.09 6.17 14.85
CA ALA A 327 -4.78 5.50 14.77
C ALA A 327 -4.77 4.12 15.46
N GLU A 328 -5.54 3.91 16.52
CA GLU A 328 -5.69 2.57 17.13
C GLU A 328 -6.27 1.54 16.13
N PHE A 329 -7.07 1.99 15.18
CA PHE A 329 -7.63 1.16 14.10
C PHE A 329 -6.76 1.08 12.86
N GLY A 330 -5.69 1.87 12.77
CA GLY A 330 -4.76 1.91 11.63
C GLY A 330 -4.97 3.07 10.67
N MET A 331 -5.90 3.98 10.94
CA MET A 331 -6.14 5.17 10.11
C MET A 331 -5.19 6.30 10.51
N GLY A 332 -4.52 6.92 9.53
CA GLY A 332 -3.59 8.03 9.75
C GLY A 332 -2.22 7.62 10.29
N VAL A 333 -1.89 6.35 10.22
CA VAL A 333 -0.59 5.78 10.65
C VAL A 333 -0.22 4.62 9.73
N SER A 334 1.06 4.20 9.78
CA SER A 334 1.49 2.98 9.10
C SER A 334 0.66 1.77 9.50
N THR A 335 0.21 0.99 8.52
CA THR A 335 -0.51 -0.26 8.75
C THR A 335 0.41 -1.38 9.19
N GLY A 336 1.70 -1.24 8.93
CA GLY A 336 2.71 -2.26 9.14
C GLY A 336 2.69 -3.34 8.05
N LEU A 337 2.18 -3.02 6.86
CA LEU A 337 2.26 -3.87 5.67
C LEU A 337 3.73 -4.20 5.38
N ASP A 338 3.99 -5.39 4.90
CA ASP A 338 5.30 -5.87 4.47
C ASP A 338 5.71 -5.36 3.07
N LEU A 339 5.45 -4.07 2.84
CA LEU A 339 5.89 -3.31 1.67
C LEU A 339 6.35 -1.92 2.09
N PRO A 340 7.47 -1.42 1.57
CA PRO A 340 7.87 -0.03 1.77
C PRO A 340 7.01 0.92 0.93
N GLY A 341 6.88 2.17 1.38
CA GLY A 341 6.26 3.23 0.60
C GLY A 341 4.75 3.35 0.75
N GLU A 342 4.15 2.72 1.77
CA GLU A 342 2.75 2.99 2.13
C GLU A 342 2.57 4.45 2.58
N SER A 343 1.45 5.06 2.20
CA SER A 343 1.04 6.37 2.70
C SER A 343 0.37 6.22 4.07
N GLU A 344 0.73 7.10 4.99
CA GLU A 344 0.06 7.17 6.30
C GLU A 344 -1.28 7.94 6.25
N GLY A 345 -1.73 8.35 5.06
CA GLY A 345 -2.92 9.16 4.87
C GLY A 345 -2.59 10.64 4.69
N TYR A 346 -3.61 11.44 4.41
CA TYR A 346 -3.50 12.89 4.40
C TYR A 346 -4.14 13.47 5.65
N ILE A 347 -3.31 13.96 6.58
CA ILE A 347 -3.71 14.46 7.89
C ILE A 347 -3.34 15.94 7.97
N PRO A 348 -4.26 16.86 7.67
CA PRO A 348 -3.99 18.31 7.69
C PRO A 348 -3.56 18.78 9.07
N LYS A 349 -2.45 19.54 9.12
CA LYS A 349 -1.93 20.11 10.38
C LYS A 349 -2.72 21.36 10.83
N ASN A 350 -3.25 22.09 9.88
CA ASN A 350 -4.00 23.32 10.15
C ASN A 350 -5.49 23.02 10.08
N TYR A 351 -6.20 23.22 11.16
CA TYR A 351 -7.64 23.00 11.27
C TYR A 351 -8.29 24.04 12.20
N ASN A 352 -9.59 24.18 12.08
CA ASN A 352 -10.40 25.00 12.95
C ASN A 352 -11.40 24.15 13.74
N VAL A 353 -12.17 24.77 14.61
CA VAL A 353 -13.12 24.07 15.48
C VAL A 353 -14.23 23.36 14.70
N ALA A 354 -14.62 23.87 13.53
CA ALA A 354 -15.61 23.20 12.68
C ALA A 354 -15.05 21.89 12.10
N ASN A 355 -13.75 21.85 11.82
CA ASN A 355 -13.11 20.60 11.33
C ASN A 355 -13.15 19.47 12.35
N VAL A 356 -13.20 19.77 13.66
CA VAL A 356 -13.43 18.75 14.70
C VAL A 356 -14.81 18.08 14.54
N LEU A 357 -15.81 18.87 14.14
CA LEU A 357 -17.15 18.33 13.90
C LEU A 357 -17.20 17.47 12.64
N THR A 358 -16.56 17.94 11.56
CA THR A 358 -16.55 17.23 10.27
C THR A 358 -15.69 15.96 10.34
N GLU A 359 -14.57 15.98 11.08
CA GLU A 359 -13.75 14.80 11.33
C GLU A 359 -14.55 13.67 12.01
N ALA A 360 -15.45 14.01 12.92
CA ALA A 360 -16.26 13.01 13.63
C ALA A 360 -17.16 12.14 12.72
N PHE A 361 -17.40 12.56 11.48
CA PHE A 361 -18.12 11.76 10.48
C PHE A 361 -17.33 11.59 9.17
N GLY A 362 -15.99 11.81 9.23
CA GLY A 362 -15.03 11.43 8.19
C GLY A 362 -14.93 12.40 7.01
N GLN A 363 -15.19 13.69 7.22
CA GLN A 363 -15.16 14.72 6.17
C GLN A 363 -13.94 15.65 6.27
N TYR A 364 -12.82 15.17 6.86
CA TYR A 364 -11.66 16.04 7.01
C TYR A 364 -10.32 15.34 6.70
N ASP A 365 -9.95 14.30 7.47
CA ASP A 365 -8.75 13.51 7.17
C ASP A 365 -9.03 12.49 6.05
N SER A 366 -7.99 12.08 5.30
CA SER A 366 -8.13 11.08 4.22
C SER A 366 -7.19 9.90 4.43
N TYR A 367 -7.64 8.70 4.07
CA TYR A 367 -6.97 7.44 4.34
C TYR A 367 -6.84 6.57 3.10
N THR A 368 -5.87 5.65 3.12
CA THR A 368 -5.70 4.68 2.04
C THR A 368 -6.67 3.51 2.16
N THR A 369 -6.92 2.82 1.06
CA THR A 369 -7.81 1.64 1.06
C THR A 369 -7.33 0.54 1.99
N ILE A 370 -6.00 0.31 2.11
CA ILE A 370 -5.44 -0.68 3.05
C ILE A 370 -5.67 -0.29 4.52
N GLN A 371 -5.62 1.01 4.86
CA GLN A 371 -5.93 1.49 6.20
C GLN A 371 -7.40 1.23 6.56
N LEU A 372 -8.31 1.47 5.62
CA LEU A 372 -9.74 1.18 5.80
C LEU A 372 -10.00 -0.33 5.91
N ALA A 373 -9.29 -1.16 5.15
CA ALA A 373 -9.36 -2.62 5.28
C ALA A 373 -8.89 -3.08 6.67
N GLN A 374 -7.78 -2.53 7.18
CA GLN A 374 -7.28 -2.84 8.53
C GLN A 374 -8.26 -2.39 9.61
N TYR A 375 -8.88 -1.22 9.45
CA TYR A 375 -9.94 -0.72 10.35
C TYR A 375 -11.09 -1.71 10.44
N VAL A 376 -11.66 -2.14 9.31
CA VAL A 376 -12.78 -3.09 9.29
C VAL A 376 -12.36 -4.46 9.85
N ALA A 377 -11.16 -4.94 9.50
CA ALA A 377 -10.61 -6.18 10.03
C ALA A 377 -10.49 -6.16 11.55
N SER A 378 -10.05 -5.03 12.14
CA SER A 378 -9.94 -4.89 13.59
C SER A 378 -11.30 -5.01 14.30
N ILE A 379 -12.37 -4.55 13.68
CA ILE A 379 -13.74 -4.69 14.20
C ILE A 379 -14.19 -6.15 14.09
N ALA A 380 -13.91 -6.80 12.96
CA ALA A 380 -14.37 -8.15 12.67
C ALA A 380 -13.70 -9.21 13.56
N ASN A 381 -12.40 -9.06 13.89
CA ASN A 381 -11.60 -10.07 14.59
C ASN A 381 -11.57 -9.94 16.12
N GLY A 382 -12.50 -9.20 16.70
CA GLY A 382 -12.56 -9.04 18.15
C GLY A 382 -11.65 -7.95 18.72
N GLY A 383 -11.30 -6.95 17.92
CA GLY A 383 -10.59 -5.75 18.38
C GLY A 383 -9.06 -5.87 18.33
N LYS A 384 -8.52 -6.73 17.50
CA LYS A 384 -7.07 -6.85 17.29
C LYS A 384 -6.68 -6.12 16.00
N ARG A 385 -5.83 -5.10 16.08
CA ARG A 385 -5.22 -4.53 14.90
C ARG A 385 -4.05 -5.42 14.47
N VAL A 386 -4.26 -6.18 13.40
CA VAL A 386 -3.23 -7.05 12.80
C VAL A 386 -2.54 -6.33 11.65
N ALA A 387 -1.22 -6.53 11.51
CA ALA A 387 -0.49 -6.00 10.37
C ALA A 387 -0.90 -6.75 9.09
N PRO A 388 -1.27 -6.05 8.02
CA PRO A 388 -1.43 -6.67 6.71
C PRO A 388 -0.09 -7.26 6.23
N HIS A 389 -0.13 -8.35 5.46
CA HIS A 389 1.05 -8.90 4.80
C HIS A 389 0.66 -9.58 3.50
N ILE A 390 1.54 -9.49 2.51
CA ILE A 390 1.37 -10.11 1.20
C ILE A 390 2.30 -11.30 0.98
N VAL A 391 3.31 -11.51 1.84
CA VAL A 391 4.13 -12.72 1.83
C VAL A 391 3.60 -13.69 2.87
N GLY A 392 3.21 -14.89 2.41
CA GLY A 392 2.73 -15.98 3.27
C GLY A 392 3.81 -16.95 3.70
N GLY A 393 4.91 -17.03 2.94
CA GLY A 393 6.01 -17.94 3.27
C GLY A 393 7.23 -17.75 2.39
N ILE A 394 8.39 -18.09 2.96
CA ILE A 394 9.69 -18.06 2.32
C ILE A 394 10.13 -19.51 2.10
N TYR A 395 10.53 -19.82 0.88
CA TYR A 395 10.89 -21.18 0.45
C TYR A 395 12.28 -21.20 -0.14
N ASP A 396 13.04 -22.25 0.13
CA ASP A 396 14.30 -22.47 -0.56
C ASP A 396 14.10 -22.51 -2.08
N ALA A 397 15.14 -22.15 -2.83
CA ALA A 397 15.11 -22.27 -4.27
C ALA A 397 15.01 -23.76 -4.68
N GLY A 398 13.91 -24.13 -5.28
CA GLY A 398 13.72 -25.46 -5.85
C GLY A 398 14.44 -25.64 -7.18
N LYS A 399 14.31 -26.83 -7.75
CA LYS A 399 14.85 -27.13 -9.08
C LYS A 399 13.95 -26.55 -10.16
N ASN A 400 14.56 -25.99 -11.21
CA ASN A 400 13.83 -25.49 -12.39
C ASN A 400 12.74 -24.44 -12.08
N GLY A 401 12.99 -23.57 -11.10
CA GLY A 401 12.04 -22.50 -10.73
C GLY A 401 10.86 -22.94 -9.85
N SER A 402 10.82 -24.20 -9.40
CA SER A 402 9.82 -24.65 -8.43
C SER A 402 10.11 -24.14 -7.02
N LEU A 403 9.11 -24.13 -6.15
CA LEU A 403 9.30 -23.94 -4.72
C LEU A 403 10.08 -25.13 -4.16
N GLY A 404 11.06 -24.83 -3.30
CA GLY A 404 11.79 -25.83 -2.51
C GLY A 404 11.10 -26.12 -1.18
N THR A 405 11.90 -26.40 -0.16
CA THR A 405 11.41 -26.60 1.21
C THR A 405 10.96 -25.26 1.80
N LEU A 406 9.88 -25.29 2.58
CA LEU A 406 9.46 -24.13 3.37
C LEU A 406 10.57 -23.80 4.39
N SER A 407 11.14 -22.60 4.29
CA SER A 407 12.18 -22.08 5.18
C SER A 407 11.58 -21.35 6.38
N SER A 408 10.61 -20.48 6.13
CA SER A 408 9.87 -19.77 7.18
C SER A 408 8.47 -19.38 6.74
N THR A 409 7.56 -19.22 7.72
CA THR A 409 6.24 -18.61 7.53
C THR A 409 6.27 -17.17 8.03
N VAL A 410 5.39 -16.34 7.49
CA VAL A 410 5.13 -15.02 8.06
C VAL A 410 4.03 -15.17 9.11
N ASP A 411 4.37 -14.90 10.37
CA ASP A 411 3.43 -15.03 11.48
C ASP A 411 2.51 -13.81 11.59
N THR A 412 1.28 -14.06 12.07
CA THR A 412 0.33 -12.99 12.38
C THR A 412 0.92 -12.02 13.42
N ARG A 413 1.07 -10.76 13.04
CA ARG A 413 1.60 -9.71 13.90
C ARG A 413 0.48 -8.81 14.39
N VAL A 414 0.14 -8.92 15.68
CA VAL A 414 -0.82 -8.00 16.33
C VAL A 414 -0.08 -6.73 16.74
N LEU A 415 -0.46 -5.60 16.17
CA LEU A 415 0.16 -4.29 16.44
C LEU A 415 -0.34 -3.70 17.77
N ASN A 416 -1.66 -3.75 17.98
CA ASN A 416 -2.32 -3.34 19.22
C ASN A 416 -3.70 -4.00 19.33
N LYS A 417 -4.32 -3.82 20.50
CA LYS A 417 -5.74 -4.10 20.73
C LYS A 417 -6.48 -2.80 20.89
N LEU A 418 -7.70 -2.74 20.38
CA LEU A 418 -8.56 -1.58 20.50
C LEU A 418 -8.91 -1.33 21.97
N SER A 419 -9.00 -0.07 22.35
CA SER A 419 -9.42 0.37 23.69
C SER A 419 -10.94 0.28 23.87
N LEU A 420 -11.50 -0.91 23.62
CA LEU A 420 -12.93 -1.23 23.69
C LEU A 420 -13.18 -2.43 24.60
N ASP A 421 -14.23 -2.39 25.38
CA ASP A 421 -14.76 -3.58 26.00
C ASP A 421 -15.63 -4.41 25.01
N SER A 422 -15.97 -5.64 25.41
CA SER A 422 -16.74 -6.54 24.53
C SER A 422 -18.15 -6.03 24.21
N LYS A 423 -18.76 -5.22 25.08
CA LYS A 423 -20.08 -4.64 24.84
C LYS A 423 -20.00 -3.50 23.83
N GLN A 424 -19.01 -2.62 23.97
CA GLN A 424 -18.77 -1.53 23.04
C GLN A 424 -18.44 -2.05 21.62
N LEU A 425 -17.56 -3.03 21.53
CA LEU A 425 -17.26 -3.69 20.26
C LEU A 425 -18.50 -4.37 19.67
N GLY A 426 -19.28 -5.05 20.51
CA GLY A 426 -20.56 -5.65 20.11
C GLY A 426 -21.57 -4.64 19.55
N ILE A 427 -21.61 -3.41 20.08
CA ILE A 427 -22.45 -2.31 19.55
C ILE A 427 -22.01 -1.94 18.14
N ILE A 428 -20.68 -1.83 17.88
CA ILE A 428 -20.16 -1.51 16.55
C ILE A 428 -20.48 -2.65 15.57
N GLN A 429 -20.20 -3.90 15.98
CA GLN A 429 -20.47 -5.08 15.14
C GLN A 429 -21.96 -5.22 14.81
N GLN A 430 -22.83 -5.01 15.80
CA GLN A 430 -24.28 -5.04 15.60
C GLN A 430 -24.75 -3.91 14.67
N GLY A 431 -24.22 -2.69 14.86
CA GLY A 431 -24.53 -1.56 13.97
C GLY A 431 -24.13 -1.83 12.53
N PHE A 432 -22.94 -2.41 12.28
CA PHE A 432 -22.48 -2.80 10.94
C PHE A 432 -23.30 -3.96 10.35
N HIS A 433 -23.75 -4.90 11.19
CA HIS A 433 -24.68 -5.93 10.77
C HIS A 433 -26.01 -5.30 10.32
N ASP A 434 -26.57 -4.38 11.10
CA ASP A 434 -27.86 -3.77 10.86
C ASP A 434 -27.87 -2.83 9.64
N VAL A 435 -26.72 -2.22 9.30
CA VAL A 435 -26.53 -1.47 8.03
C VAL A 435 -27.00 -2.30 6.83
N VAL A 436 -26.71 -3.60 6.82
CA VAL A 436 -26.99 -4.51 5.70
C VAL A 436 -28.29 -5.30 5.91
N ASN A 437 -28.53 -5.81 7.13
CA ASN A 437 -29.50 -6.88 7.36
C ASN A 437 -30.76 -6.44 8.10
N SER A 438 -30.87 -5.19 8.58
CA SER A 438 -32.06 -4.77 9.32
C SER A 438 -33.27 -4.55 8.42
N GLY A 439 -34.49 -4.67 9.01
CA GLY A 439 -35.74 -4.36 8.35
C GLY A 439 -36.00 -2.85 8.19
N SER A 440 -35.20 -1.98 8.79
CA SER A 440 -35.41 -0.52 8.78
C SER A 440 -35.30 0.07 7.37
N SER A 441 -36.18 0.98 7.03
CA SER A 441 -36.09 1.74 5.77
C SER A 441 -34.92 2.74 5.76
N LEU A 442 -34.27 2.94 6.91
CA LEU A 442 -33.11 3.85 7.08
C LEU A 442 -31.76 3.12 7.04
N ALA A 443 -31.75 1.80 6.97
CA ALA A 443 -30.50 1.05 6.79
C ALA A 443 -29.88 1.36 5.42
N THR A 444 -28.59 1.73 5.43
CA THR A 444 -27.92 2.33 4.25
C THR A 444 -27.27 1.32 3.31
N GLY A 445 -27.06 0.08 3.73
CA GLY A 445 -26.30 -0.94 2.99
C GLY A 445 -27.14 -2.13 2.50
N LYS A 446 -28.45 -2.03 2.41
CA LYS A 446 -29.35 -3.15 2.03
C LYS A 446 -29.03 -3.77 0.67
N ALA A 447 -28.48 -3.01 -0.25
CA ALA A 447 -28.05 -3.51 -1.55
C ALA A 447 -26.94 -4.58 -1.46
N MET A 448 -26.19 -4.61 -0.34
CA MET A 448 -25.15 -5.61 -0.07
C MET A 448 -25.69 -6.90 0.54
N ALA A 449 -26.99 -6.97 0.90
CA ALA A 449 -27.54 -8.16 1.53
C ALA A 449 -27.40 -9.39 0.63
N SER A 450 -26.89 -10.48 1.17
CA SER A 450 -26.73 -11.76 0.48
C SER A 450 -27.44 -12.87 1.24
N SER A 451 -28.13 -13.75 0.52
CA SER A 451 -28.72 -14.97 1.08
C SER A 451 -27.70 -16.12 1.22
N ILE A 452 -26.51 -15.97 0.66
CA ILE A 452 -25.50 -17.03 0.60
C ILE A 452 -24.44 -16.81 1.69
N ILE A 453 -23.96 -15.58 1.85
CA ILE A 453 -22.88 -15.22 2.79
C ILE A 453 -23.39 -14.07 3.66
N PRO A 454 -23.32 -14.19 5.01
CA PRO A 454 -23.63 -13.07 5.90
C PRO A 454 -22.65 -11.92 5.65
N ILE A 455 -23.17 -10.74 5.35
CA ILE A 455 -22.38 -9.54 5.14
C ILE A 455 -22.73 -8.53 6.23
N SER A 456 -21.72 -7.91 6.81
CA SER A 456 -21.82 -6.74 7.67
C SER A 456 -20.91 -5.65 7.10
N GLY A 457 -21.27 -4.39 7.23
CA GLY A 457 -20.45 -3.35 6.66
C GLY A 457 -20.89 -1.95 7.05
N LYS A 458 -20.16 -0.96 6.53
CA LYS A 458 -20.49 0.45 6.69
C LYS A 458 -20.33 1.16 5.35
N THR A 459 -21.37 1.89 4.96
CA THR A 459 -21.31 2.77 3.80
C THR A 459 -20.62 4.07 4.15
N GLY A 460 -19.82 4.61 3.23
CA GLY A 460 -19.24 5.95 3.28
C GLY A 460 -19.74 6.77 2.09
N THR A 461 -19.90 8.05 2.30
CA THR A 461 -20.09 9.07 1.26
C THR A 461 -19.39 10.32 1.75
N ALA A 462 -18.47 10.83 0.97
CA ALA A 462 -17.79 12.08 1.25
C ALA A 462 -18.21 13.15 0.24
N GLU A 463 -18.36 14.36 0.73
CA GLU A 463 -18.47 15.55 -0.14
C GLU A 463 -17.05 15.98 -0.47
N THR A 464 -16.70 15.94 -1.75
CA THR A 464 -15.40 16.35 -2.26
C THR A 464 -15.57 17.52 -3.22
N TYR A 465 -14.48 18.25 -3.48
CA TYR A 465 -14.49 19.40 -4.37
C TYR A 465 -13.60 19.10 -5.56
N ALA A 466 -14.19 19.03 -6.74
CA ALA A 466 -13.45 18.97 -7.99
C ALA A 466 -13.32 20.35 -8.62
N THR A 467 -12.18 20.64 -9.24
CA THR A 467 -11.97 21.87 -10.03
C THR A 467 -11.93 21.50 -11.50
N ASP A 468 -12.76 22.17 -12.30
CA ASP A 468 -12.80 22.04 -13.75
C ASP A 468 -11.63 22.76 -14.46
N GLY A 469 -10.66 23.28 -13.72
CA GLY A 469 -9.56 24.11 -14.24
C GLY A 469 -9.95 25.57 -14.54
N SER A 470 -11.22 25.94 -14.44
CA SER A 470 -11.70 27.32 -14.60
C SER A 470 -11.65 28.13 -13.32
N GLY A 471 -11.35 27.51 -12.18
CA GLY A 471 -11.37 28.10 -10.85
C GLY A 471 -12.76 28.05 -10.18
N THR A 472 -13.74 27.41 -10.81
CA THR A 472 -15.00 27.03 -10.18
C THR A 472 -14.82 25.64 -9.53
N THR A 473 -15.32 25.50 -8.31
CA THR A 473 -15.41 24.22 -7.61
C THR A 473 -16.82 23.69 -7.73
N ASP A 474 -16.96 22.48 -8.27
CA ASP A 474 -18.21 21.74 -8.20
C ASP A 474 -18.17 20.80 -6.99
N ASP A 475 -19.29 20.76 -6.24
CA ASP A 475 -19.46 19.79 -5.16
C ASP A 475 -19.72 18.41 -5.79
N ASP A 476 -18.87 17.44 -5.48
CA ASP A 476 -19.07 16.05 -5.90
C ASP A 476 -19.09 15.11 -4.69
N ASN A 477 -19.65 13.94 -4.87
CA ASN A 477 -19.78 12.94 -3.82
C ASN A 477 -18.99 11.68 -4.18
N GLU A 478 -17.94 11.39 -3.42
CA GLU A 478 -17.27 10.10 -3.47
C GLU A 478 -18.02 9.06 -2.60
N THR A 479 -18.13 7.85 -3.10
CA THR A 479 -18.79 6.75 -2.39
C THR A 479 -17.77 5.67 -2.01
N LEU A 480 -17.77 5.28 -0.75
CA LEU A 480 -16.95 4.22 -0.18
C LEU A 480 -17.80 3.06 0.33
#